data_86f6ab2a7fb281800be37cd1dd735348
#
_entry.id   86f6ab2a7fb281800be37cd1dd735348
#
_cell.length_a   1.000
_cell.length_b   1.000
_cell.length_c   1.000
_cell.angle_alpha   90.00
_cell.angle_beta   90.00
_cell.angle_gamma   90.00
#
_symmetry.space_group_name_H-M   'P 1'
#
loop_
_entity.id
_entity.type
_entity.pdbx_description
1 polymer ?
#
loop_
_entity_poly.entity_id
_entity_poly.type
_entity_poly.pdbx_seq_one_letter_code
_entity_poly.pdbx_strand_id
1 'polypeptide(L)'
;MHTSKEMPTGYASHGKESDAVTHEETFGDAIASLRAELGLTQAQFAHRLYVTRQCVSRWETGETQPGIDMVKLICSEFGAPLGRFFNMPAGQFCQSCGMPLSAPKLHGTEKDGSSNPDYCAWCYKSGAFCSGDVPMDDFIEMTAPHTAKALGATLDESVSLMGATLPRLKRWREES
;
A
#
# COMPACT_ATOMS: atom_id res chain seq x y z
N MET A 1 -36.47 10.00 -35.86
CA MET A 1 -35.50 11.09 -35.70
C MET A 1 -34.57 10.70 -34.55
N HIS A 2 -33.43 10.12 -34.90
CA HIS A 2 -32.39 9.70 -33.93
C HIS A 2 -31.35 10.81 -33.92
N THR A 3 -31.15 11.43 -32.77
CA THR A 3 -30.03 12.33 -32.54
C THR A 3 -28.98 11.63 -31.68
N SER A 4 -27.93 11.19 -32.35
CA SER A 4 -26.70 10.71 -31.73
C SER A 4 -25.99 11.87 -31.03
N LYS A 5 -25.71 11.76 -29.75
CA LYS A 5 -24.94 12.74 -28.98
C LYS A 5 -23.50 12.22 -28.85
N GLU A 6 -22.62 12.89 -29.59
CA GLU A 6 -21.18 12.62 -29.58
C GLU A 6 -20.56 12.99 -28.23
N MET A 7 -19.64 12.14 -27.74
CA MET A 7 -18.80 12.43 -26.58
C MET A 7 -17.60 13.28 -27.01
N PRO A 8 -17.17 14.27 -26.24
CA PRO A 8 -15.96 15.03 -26.54
C PRO A 8 -14.70 14.24 -26.13
N THR A 9 -13.88 13.92 -27.11
CA THR A 9 -12.48 13.55 -26.95
C THR A 9 -11.67 14.82 -26.64
N GLY A 10 -11.09 14.88 -25.45
CA GLY A 10 -10.21 15.99 -25.08
C GLY A 10 -9.31 15.60 -23.92
N TYR A 11 -8.28 14.79 -24.19
CA TYR A 11 -7.18 14.60 -23.27
C TYR A 11 -6.14 15.68 -23.55
N ALA A 12 -6.18 16.76 -22.80
CA ALA A 12 -5.21 17.83 -22.88
C ALA A 12 -3.98 17.47 -22.03
N SER A 13 -2.84 17.33 -22.70
CA SER A 13 -1.51 17.25 -22.12
C SER A 13 -1.16 18.57 -21.43
N HIS A 14 -0.91 18.56 -20.12
CA HIS A 14 -0.31 19.69 -19.41
C HIS A 14 0.93 19.25 -18.65
N GLY A 15 2.06 19.87 -19.05
CA GLY A 15 3.04 20.48 -18.18
C GLY A 15 3.89 19.55 -17.30
N LYS A 16 5.15 19.42 -17.71
CA LYS A 16 6.25 18.98 -16.85
C LYS A 16 6.37 19.93 -15.66
N GLU A 17 6.08 19.46 -14.47
CA GLU A 17 6.64 19.98 -13.24
C GLU A 17 7.56 18.91 -12.66
N SER A 18 8.78 19.31 -12.39
CA SER A 18 9.84 18.49 -11.84
C SER A 18 9.62 18.32 -10.34
N ASP A 19 8.81 17.33 -9.99
CA ASP A 19 8.69 16.88 -8.60
C ASP A 19 9.77 15.84 -8.33
N ALA A 20 10.48 16.02 -7.21
CA ALA A 20 11.42 15.06 -6.68
C ALA A 20 10.68 13.70 -6.56
N VAL A 21 11.05 12.76 -7.43
CA VAL A 21 10.51 11.41 -7.44
C VAL A 21 10.99 10.75 -6.15
N THR A 22 10.16 10.77 -5.12
CA THR A 22 10.28 9.79 -4.04
C THR A 22 10.08 8.44 -4.69
N HIS A 23 11.13 7.65 -4.78
CA HIS A 23 11.14 6.32 -5.39
C HIS A 23 10.18 5.44 -4.59
N GLU A 24 8.92 5.35 -5.03
CA GLU A 24 7.98 4.40 -4.43
C GLU A 24 8.53 3.01 -4.66
N GLU A 25 8.80 2.28 -3.57
CA GLU A 25 9.32 0.92 -3.60
C GLU A 25 8.39 0.05 -4.46
N THR A 26 8.90 -0.44 -5.59
CA THR A 26 8.14 -1.31 -6.48
C THR A 26 8.01 -2.71 -5.89
N PHE A 27 7.13 -3.53 -6.45
CA PHE A 27 7.02 -4.95 -6.10
C PHE A 27 8.38 -5.68 -6.25
N GLY A 28 9.13 -5.36 -7.30
CA GLY A 28 10.46 -5.92 -7.56
C GLY A 28 11.47 -5.50 -6.49
N ASP A 29 11.44 -4.23 -6.08
CA ASP A 29 12.28 -3.71 -5.00
C ASP A 29 11.97 -4.42 -3.67
N ALA A 30 10.70 -4.69 -3.38
CA ALA A 30 10.30 -5.41 -2.16
C ALA A 30 10.82 -6.85 -2.14
N ILE A 31 10.86 -7.55 -3.28
CA ILE A 31 11.48 -8.89 -3.40
C ILE A 31 12.99 -8.81 -3.23
N ALA A 32 13.65 -7.87 -3.91
CA ALA A 32 15.11 -7.70 -3.84
C ALA A 32 15.56 -7.35 -2.42
N SER A 33 14.83 -6.46 -1.75
CA SER A 33 15.04 -6.04 -0.37
C SER A 33 14.88 -7.22 0.61
N LEU A 34 13.77 -7.97 0.52
CA LEU A 34 13.56 -9.18 1.33
C LEU A 34 14.71 -10.19 1.16
N ARG A 35 15.07 -10.47 -0.08
CA ARG A 35 16.17 -11.40 -0.38
C ARG A 35 17.51 -10.93 0.22
N ALA A 36 17.80 -9.65 0.10
CA ALA A 36 19.03 -9.06 0.64
C ALA A 36 19.07 -9.11 2.19
N GLU A 37 17.96 -8.80 2.86
CA GLU A 37 17.81 -8.91 4.33
C GLU A 37 18.08 -10.34 4.83
N LEU A 38 17.66 -11.34 4.04
CA LEU A 38 17.89 -12.75 4.34
C LEU A 38 19.31 -13.22 3.98
N GLY A 39 20.14 -12.37 3.38
CA GLY A 39 21.49 -12.71 2.92
C GLY A 39 21.53 -13.75 1.79
N LEU A 40 20.42 -13.88 1.03
CA LEU A 40 20.28 -14.88 -0.03
C LEU A 40 20.71 -14.35 -1.41
N THR A 41 21.34 -15.19 -2.21
CA THR A 41 21.49 -14.94 -3.65
C THR A 41 20.17 -15.19 -4.38
N GLN A 42 19.98 -14.62 -5.58
CA GLN A 42 18.82 -14.94 -6.43
C GLN A 42 18.62 -16.44 -6.67
N ALA A 43 19.72 -17.19 -6.79
CA ALA A 43 19.67 -18.64 -6.98
C ALA A 43 19.18 -19.37 -5.72
N GLN A 44 19.64 -18.97 -4.54
CA GLN A 44 19.20 -19.55 -3.27
C GLN A 44 17.74 -19.22 -2.97
N PHE A 45 17.32 -17.98 -3.21
CA PHE A 45 15.93 -17.56 -3.04
C PHE A 45 15.01 -18.33 -4.00
N ALA A 46 15.41 -18.46 -5.27
CA ALA A 46 14.68 -19.22 -6.29
C ALA A 46 14.54 -20.71 -5.91
N HIS A 47 15.62 -21.32 -5.42
CA HIS A 47 15.63 -22.72 -5.00
C HIS A 47 14.62 -22.99 -3.89
N ARG A 48 14.49 -22.11 -2.90
CA ARG A 48 13.52 -22.24 -1.80
C ARG A 48 12.07 -22.10 -2.26
N LEU A 49 11.85 -21.41 -3.38
CA LEU A 49 10.51 -21.19 -3.96
C LEU A 49 10.19 -22.19 -5.10
N TYR A 50 11.07 -23.12 -5.38
CA TYR A 50 10.95 -24.09 -6.48
C TYR A 50 10.79 -23.43 -7.86
N VAL A 51 11.41 -22.27 -8.07
CA VAL A 51 11.44 -21.54 -9.34
C VAL A 51 12.86 -21.39 -9.88
N THR A 52 13.01 -20.91 -11.11
CA THR A 52 14.32 -20.63 -11.67
C THR A 52 14.89 -19.30 -11.17
N ARG A 53 16.22 -19.16 -11.13
CA ARG A 53 16.89 -17.89 -10.86
C ARG A 53 16.41 -16.78 -11.78
N GLN A 54 16.12 -17.11 -13.05
CA GLN A 54 15.64 -16.14 -14.04
C GLN A 54 14.26 -15.58 -13.67
N CYS A 55 13.35 -16.38 -13.07
CA CYS A 55 12.08 -15.88 -12.56
C CYS A 55 12.31 -14.81 -11.50
N VAL A 56 13.18 -15.08 -10.52
CA VAL A 56 13.50 -14.11 -9.45
C VAL A 56 14.11 -12.85 -10.04
N SER A 57 15.06 -12.97 -10.96
CA SER A 57 15.67 -11.83 -11.64
C SER A 57 14.64 -10.94 -12.35
N ARG A 58 13.69 -11.55 -13.07
CA ARG A 58 12.62 -10.82 -13.75
C ARG A 58 11.63 -10.14 -12.80
N TRP A 59 11.37 -10.75 -11.64
CA TRP A 59 10.56 -10.14 -10.60
C TRP A 59 11.24 -8.90 -10.02
N GLU A 60 12.52 -9.01 -9.69
CA GLU A 60 13.32 -7.91 -9.12
C GLU A 60 13.49 -6.74 -10.10
N THR A 61 13.55 -7.03 -11.41
CA THR A 61 13.62 -5.98 -12.44
C THR A 61 12.27 -5.42 -12.88
N GLY A 62 11.17 -5.98 -12.35
CA GLY A 62 9.80 -5.58 -12.75
C GLY A 62 9.38 -6.06 -14.14
N GLU A 63 10.19 -6.88 -14.82
CA GLU A 63 9.85 -7.45 -16.14
C GLU A 63 8.62 -8.35 -16.07
N THR A 64 8.48 -9.10 -14.97
CA THR A 64 7.29 -9.90 -14.66
C THR A 64 6.97 -9.78 -13.17
N GLN A 65 5.72 -10.10 -12.80
CA GLN A 65 5.31 -10.19 -11.40
C GLN A 65 4.85 -11.61 -11.07
N PRO A 66 5.15 -12.12 -9.87
CA PRO A 66 4.62 -13.40 -9.41
C PRO A 66 3.10 -13.29 -9.20
N GLY A 67 2.38 -14.37 -9.50
CA GLY A 67 0.96 -14.47 -9.16
C GLY A 67 0.74 -14.51 -7.65
N ILE A 68 -0.50 -14.23 -7.21
CA ILE A 68 -0.86 -14.12 -5.78
C ILE A 68 -0.47 -15.37 -4.97
N ASP A 69 -0.58 -16.57 -5.56
CA ASP A 69 -0.22 -17.81 -4.86
C ASP A 69 1.29 -17.91 -4.62
N MET A 70 2.10 -17.41 -5.55
CA MET A 70 3.54 -17.31 -5.36
C MET A 70 3.90 -16.26 -4.30
N VAL A 71 3.17 -15.14 -4.24
CA VAL A 71 3.35 -14.14 -3.17
C VAL A 71 3.02 -14.74 -1.80
N LYS A 72 1.94 -15.52 -1.69
CA LYS A 72 1.61 -16.26 -0.46
C LYS A 72 2.71 -17.24 -0.07
N LEU A 73 3.28 -17.96 -1.06
CA LEU A 73 4.40 -18.88 -0.82
C LEU A 73 5.65 -18.12 -0.32
N ILE A 74 5.98 -16.98 -0.92
CA ILE A 74 7.06 -16.09 -0.47
C ILE A 74 6.82 -15.66 0.99
N CYS A 75 5.61 -15.21 1.31
CA CYS A 75 5.26 -14.82 2.67
C CYS A 75 5.43 -15.98 3.67
N SER A 76 4.92 -17.16 3.33
CA SER A 76 4.97 -18.35 4.18
C SER A 76 6.41 -18.86 4.36
N GLU A 77 7.18 -18.94 3.27
CA GLU A 77 8.53 -19.51 3.28
C GLU A 77 9.54 -18.63 4.03
N PHE A 78 9.40 -17.31 3.91
CA PHE A 78 10.36 -16.36 4.45
C PHE A 78 9.85 -15.56 5.65
N GLY A 79 8.62 -15.81 6.11
CA GLY A 79 8.01 -15.07 7.21
C GLY A 79 7.75 -13.59 6.87
N ALA A 80 7.66 -13.26 5.57
CA ALA A 80 7.43 -11.90 5.13
C ALA A 80 5.94 -11.54 5.19
N PRO A 81 5.59 -10.35 5.73
CA PRO A 81 4.18 -9.95 5.77
C PRO A 81 3.67 -9.65 4.35
N LEU A 82 2.44 -10.05 4.06
CA LEU A 82 1.81 -9.87 2.74
C LEU A 82 1.78 -8.39 2.31
N GLY A 83 1.53 -7.48 3.27
CA GLY A 83 1.51 -6.03 3.03
C GLY A 83 2.83 -5.45 2.50
N ARG A 84 3.95 -6.15 2.63
CA ARG A 84 5.23 -5.75 2.05
C ARG A 84 5.21 -5.65 0.52
N PHE A 85 4.38 -6.46 -0.11
CA PHE A 85 4.34 -6.61 -1.57
C PHE A 85 3.25 -5.78 -2.24
N PHE A 86 2.42 -5.07 -1.47
CA PHE A 86 1.35 -4.25 -2.01
C PHE A 86 1.61 -2.78 -1.74
N ASN A 87 1.72 -2.00 -2.83
CA ASN A 87 1.71 -0.55 -2.74
C ASN A 87 0.31 -0.06 -2.37
N MET A 88 0.29 0.91 -1.45
CA MET A 88 -0.93 1.63 -1.08
C MET A 88 -0.76 3.11 -1.47
N PRO A 89 -0.86 3.45 -2.77
CA PRO A 89 -0.63 4.81 -3.22
C PRO A 89 -1.62 5.80 -2.60
N ALA A 90 -1.12 7.01 -2.32
CA ALA A 90 -1.94 8.13 -1.88
C ALA A 90 -3.10 8.40 -2.86
N GLY A 91 -4.25 8.84 -2.36
CA GLY A 91 -5.45 9.05 -3.17
C GLY A 91 -6.25 7.77 -3.51
N GLN A 92 -5.67 6.58 -3.35
CA GLN A 92 -6.37 5.31 -3.50
C GLN A 92 -6.53 4.57 -2.16
N PHE A 93 -5.62 4.79 -1.24
CA PHE A 93 -5.64 4.19 0.10
C PHE A 93 -5.37 5.25 1.16
N CYS A 94 -6.08 5.14 2.27
CA CYS A 94 -5.89 6.03 3.42
C CYS A 94 -4.45 5.91 3.96
N GLN A 95 -3.74 7.00 3.96
CA GLN A 95 -2.34 7.09 4.39
C GLN A 95 -2.18 7.07 5.92
N SER A 96 -3.24 6.74 6.65
CA SER A 96 -3.22 6.52 8.10
C SER A 96 -3.57 5.07 8.47
N CYS A 97 -4.63 4.49 7.91
CA CYS A 97 -5.09 3.12 8.27
C CYS A 97 -5.03 2.11 7.12
N GLY A 98 -4.70 2.54 5.90
CA GLY A 98 -4.59 1.66 4.74
C GLY A 98 -5.91 1.22 4.10
N MET A 99 -7.06 1.73 4.56
CA MET A 99 -8.34 1.37 3.92
C MET A 99 -8.45 1.94 2.50
N PRO A 100 -9.10 1.24 1.56
CA PRO A 100 -9.35 1.76 0.21
C PRO A 100 -10.24 3.01 0.23
N LEU A 101 -9.86 4.02 -0.57
CA LEU A 101 -10.60 5.27 -0.77
C LEU A 101 -11.35 5.25 -2.12
N SER A 102 -12.22 4.28 -2.30
CA SER A 102 -12.90 4.00 -3.57
C SER A 102 -13.95 5.04 -4.00
N ALA A 103 -14.26 6.00 -3.16
CA ALA A 103 -15.22 7.05 -3.46
C ALA A 103 -14.92 8.34 -2.68
N PRO A 104 -15.17 9.55 -3.27
CA PRO A 104 -14.92 10.84 -2.61
C PRO A 104 -15.57 11.01 -1.23
N LYS A 105 -16.73 10.39 -1.00
CA LYS A 105 -17.42 10.41 0.30
C LYS A 105 -16.67 9.73 1.44
N LEU A 106 -15.63 8.94 1.12
CA LEU A 106 -14.76 8.28 2.09
C LEU A 106 -13.57 9.15 2.49
N HIS A 107 -13.32 10.24 1.77
CA HIS A 107 -12.21 11.14 2.04
C HIS A 107 -12.40 11.93 3.32
N GLY A 108 -11.31 12.21 4.00
CA GLY A 108 -11.25 13.15 5.10
C GLY A 108 -11.48 14.59 4.65
N THR A 109 -11.49 15.52 5.60
CA THR A 109 -11.69 16.94 5.30
C THR A 109 -10.62 17.82 5.93
N GLU A 110 -10.26 18.87 5.20
CA GLU A 110 -9.40 19.95 5.69
C GLU A 110 -10.21 20.90 6.60
N LYS A 111 -9.50 21.88 7.19
CA LYS A 111 -10.09 22.88 8.08
C LYS A 111 -11.15 23.76 7.41
N ASP A 112 -10.98 24.00 6.12
CA ASP A 112 -11.90 24.78 5.28
C ASP A 112 -13.04 23.95 4.70
N GLY A 113 -13.11 22.65 5.03
CA GLY A 113 -14.11 21.71 4.55
C GLY A 113 -13.78 21.08 3.20
N SER A 114 -12.67 21.45 2.57
CA SER A 114 -12.21 20.79 1.34
C SER A 114 -11.87 19.31 1.59
N SER A 115 -11.97 18.50 0.53
CA SER A 115 -11.68 17.06 0.60
C SER A 115 -10.18 16.82 0.68
N ASN A 116 -9.75 15.96 1.61
CA ASN A 116 -8.40 15.45 1.67
C ASN A 116 -8.36 14.02 1.07
N PRO A 117 -7.74 13.81 -0.09
CA PRO A 117 -7.70 12.50 -0.75
C PRO A 117 -6.72 11.51 -0.13
N ASP A 118 -5.81 11.95 0.76
CA ASP A 118 -4.81 11.09 1.38
C ASP A 118 -5.35 10.30 2.57
N TYR A 119 -6.41 10.79 3.22
CA TYR A 119 -6.93 10.20 4.45
C TYR A 119 -8.42 9.94 4.39
N CYS A 120 -8.88 8.91 5.08
CA CYS A 120 -10.31 8.64 5.20
C CYS A 120 -10.99 9.53 6.26
N ALA A 121 -12.33 9.68 6.14
CA ALA A 121 -13.16 10.46 7.04
C ALA A 121 -13.14 9.97 8.50
N TRP A 122 -12.72 8.74 8.76
CA TRP A 122 -12.56 8.20 10.11
C TRP A 122 -11.18 8.49 10.72
N CYS A 123 -10.18 8.70 9.88
CA CYS A 123 -8.83 9.01 10.35
C CYS A 123 -8.55 10.51 10.41
N TYR A 124 -9.16 11.32 9.52
CA TYR A 124 -8.82 12.72 9.36
C TYR A 124 -10.07 13.57 9.11
N LYS A 125 -10.26 14.59 9.94
CA LYS A 125 -11.42 15.46 9.86
C LYS A 125 -11.08 16.87 10.31
N SER A 126 -11.54 17.85 9.55
CA SER A 126 -11.36 19.29 9.86
C SER A 126 -9.89 19.67 10.08
N GLY A 127 -8.98 19.10 9.30
CA GLY A 127 -7.56 19.43 9.34
C GLY A 127 -6.78 18.73 10.46
N ALA A 128 -7.34 17.69 11.10
CA ALA A 128 -6.68 17.00 12.20
C ALA A 128 -6.96 15.49 12.17
N PHE A 129 -6.02 14.70 12.72
CA PHE A 129 -6.24 13.26 12.94
C PHE A 129 -7.24 13.03 14.06
N CYS A 130 -8.26 12.21 13.79
CA CYS A 130 -9.33 11.91 14.76
C CYS A 130 -8.79 11.16 16.01
N SER A 131 -7.73 10.40 15.87
CA SER A 131 -7.04 9.75 17.00
C SER A 131 -6.04 10.68 17.72
N GLY A 132 -5.87 11.91 17.25
CA GLY A 132 -4.80 12.78 17.74
C GLY A 132 -3.40 12.29 17.33
N ASP A 133 -2.41 12.76 18.08
CA ASP A 133 -1.00 12.40 17.91
C ASP A 133 -0.65 11.20 18.81
N VAL A 134 -1.17 10.02 18.43
CA VAL A 134 -0.90 8.77 19.15
C VAL A 134 0.23 8.00 18.47
N PRO A 135 1.05 7.25 19.22
CA PRO A 135 2.01 6.31 18.67
C PRO A 135 1.33 5.28 17.76
N MET A 136 2.09 4.75 16.80
CA MET A 136 1.56 3.76 15.84
C MET A 136 1.04 2.50 16.53
N ASP A 137 1.71 2.03 17.56
CA ASP A 137 1.31 0.82 18.30
C ASP A 137 -0.04 1.02 19.00
N ASP A 138 -0.23 2.16 19.65
CA ASP A 138 -1.52 2.52 20.28
C ASP A 138 -2.64 2.63 19.22
N PHE A 139 -2.31 3.19 18.04
CA PHE A 139 -3.26 3.25 16.94
C PHE A 139 -3.64 1.86 16.44
N ILE A 140 -2.69 0.92 16.37
CA ILE A 140 -2.97 -0.48 16.01
C ILE A 140 -3.90 -1.11 17.03
N GLU A 141 -3.62 -0.99 18.33
CA GLU A 141 -4.47 -1.54 19.38
C GLU A 141 -5.92 -1.00 19.30
N MET A 142 -6.08 0.29 19.07
CA MET A 142 -7.39 0.93 18.95
C MET A 142 -8.17 0.46 17.72
N THR A 143 -7.50 0.19 16.60
CA THR A 143 -8.16 0.00 15.31
C THR A 143 -8.17 -1.43 14.81
N ALA A 144 -7.29 -2.31 15.30
CA ALA A 144 -7.23 -3.72 14.91
C ALA A 144 -8.55 -4.49 15.10
N PRO A 145 -9.35 -4.28 16.17
CA PRO A 145 -10.65 -4.95 16.30
C PRO A 145 -11.64 -4.60 15.18
N HIS A 146 -11.61 -3.35 14.70
CA HIS A 146 -12.45 -2.90 13.58
C HIS A 146 -11.96 -3.48 12.26
N THR A 147 -10.64 -3.54 12.06
CA THR A 147 -10.01 -4.14 10.89
C THR A 147 -10.30 -5.64 10.84
N ALA A 148 -10.16 -6.36 11.95
CA ALA A 148 -10.47 -7.77 12.07
C ALA A 148 -11.92 -8.06 11.63
N LYS A 149 -12.87 -7.29 12.16
CA LYS A 149 -14.29 -7.43 11.79
C LYS A 149 -14.54 -7.14 10.32
N ALA A 150 -13.90 -6.10 9.76
CA ALA A 150 -14.08 -5.72 8.36
C ALA A 150 -13.52 -6.76 7.39
N LEU A 151 -12.43 -7.42 7.75
CA LEU A 151 -11.74 -8.41 6.92
C LEU A 151 -12.20 -9.86 7.19
N GLY A 152 -13.01 -10.09 8.22
CA GLY A 152 -13.34 -11.44 8.69
C GLY A 152 -12.12 -12.21 9.21
N ALA A 153 -11.12 -11.49 9.74
CA ALA A 153 -9.87 -12.00 10.27
C ALA A 153 -9.90 -12.07 11.81
N THR A 154 -8.94 -12.77 12.40
CA THR A 154 -8.71 -12.72 13.84
C THR A 154 -8.05 -11.41 14.26
N LEU A 155 -8.05 -11.10 15.57
CA LEU A 155 -7.39 -9.92 16.09
C LEU A 155 -5.87 -9.97 15.82
N ASP A 156 -5.24 -11.12 16.06
CA ASP A 156 -3.80 -11.32 15.87
C ASP A 156 -3.38 -11.14 14.40
N GLU A 157 -4.17 -11.68 13.47
CA GLU A 157 -3.94 -11.48 12.03
C GLU A 157 -4.06 -10.01 11.66
N SER A 158 -5.01 -9.29 12.23
CA SER A 158 -5.21 -7.86 11.97
C SER A 158 -4.07 -7.01 12.54
N VAL A 159 -3.64 -7.29 13.76
CA VAL A 159 -2.47 -6.64 14.38
C VAL A 159 -1.22 -6.87 13.53
N SER A 160 -0.98 -8.11 13.12
CA SER A 160 0.16 -8.47 12.26
C SER A 160 0.10 -7.76 10.90
N LEU A 161 -1.07 -7.74 10.26
CA LEU A 161 -1.27 -7.04 8.98
C LEU A 161 -1.03 -5.53 9.11
N MET A 162 -1.58 -4.91 10.14
CA MET A 162 -1.42 -3.48 10.38
C MET A 162 0.03 -3.13 10.71
N GLY A 163 0.70 -3.88 11.58
CA GLY A 163 2.12 -3.70 11.90
C GLY A 163 3.04 -3.78 10.68
N ALA A 164 2.68 -4.61 9.70
CA ALA A 164 3.40 -4.72 8.44
C ALA A 164 3.10 -3.59 7.44
N THR A 165 1.90 -3.02 7.50
CA THR A 165 1.39 -2.08 6.51
C THR A 165 1.60 -0.63 6.91
N LEU A 166 1.27 -0.27 8.16
CA LEU A 166 1.25 1.11 8.63
C LEU A 166 2.60 1.84 8.51
N PRO A 167 3.77 1.22 8.83
CA PRO A 167 5.05 1.91 8.70
C PRO A 167 5.35 2.45 7.29
N ARG A 168 4.64 1.95 6.28
CA ARG A 168 4.80 2.34 4.87
C ARG A 168 3.90 3.52 4.46
N LEU A 169 2.93 3.87 5.30
CA LEU A 169 1.98 4.93 5.02
C LEU A 169 2.51 6.30 5.45
N LYS A 170 2.09 7.35 4.75
CA LYS A 170 2.57 8.73 4.90
C LYS A 170 2.54 9.23 6.36
N ARG A 171 1.49 8.90 7.12
CA ARG A 171 1.35 9.33 8.51
C ARG A 171 2.45 8.80 9.42
N TRP A 172 2.94 7.60 9.15
CA TRP A 172 3.81 6.84 10.05
C TRP A 172 5.26 6.78 9.59
N ARG A 173 5.55 7.33 8.40
CA ARG A 173 6.93 7.49 7.94
C ARG A 173 7.57 8.59 8.80
N GLU A 174 8.67 8.27 9.44
CA GLU A 174 9.54 9.30 10.03
C GLU A 174 10.00 10.20 8.88
N GLU A 175 9.84 11.52 9.05
CA GLU A 175 10.44 12.48 8.14
C GLU A 175 11.96 12.39 8.33
N SER A 176 12.64 11.85 7.30
CA SER A 176 14.10 11.74 7.26
C SER A 176 14.72 13.07 6.84
#